data_4a9a26685bc1b9432082d28deae0bfff
#
_entry.id   4a9a26685bc1b9432082d28deae0bfff
#
_cell.length_a   1.000
_cell.length_b   1.000
_cell.length_c   1.000
_cell.angle_alpha   90.00
_cell.angle_beta   90.00
_cell.angle_gamma   90.00
#
_symmetry.space_group_name_H-M   'P 1'
#
loop_
_entity.id
_entity.type
_entity.pdbx_description
1 polymer ?
#
loop_
_entity_poly.entity_id
_entity_poly.type
_entity_poly.pdbx_seq_one_letter_code
_entity_poly.pdbx_strand_id
1 'polypeptide(L)'
;MDLLKDPLNKLIISLSLPAGVGMMFNTLYNVTGTFFAAKISTLAVAGMAMSFLLYLSVVGIGLGFGSALTALIGNSLGANKPKMAKLYAANGIIFVLLFALFMGLCGYLLAPNLLVILGADHHYIKEALDYAGVIFLAAPFFLLIKSLNGILVALGDTKSYRNWLFCGLFINAFFCYLFAFIFTLGVKGLALATASVQFLGMIYLFFKVRKSKMIEPRNLGYFVPNFAVWAKILKQALPACLNYLSMSLGSLVLLKFVSFYGVNAVAGYGIALRIEQILVLPTIGMAAGVLSIISRNYGAKSFQRALQCYKLSLLFLLIYCAFAYIFIRLFGESAIKLFDSTPAVLEVAKLYLGINSLAYIAYGTINISGSTLQAIKRPVAIFLLNGFRQLVLQCSLFYVVVFWLGLEIKFMWLALFFSVYFTAICFLAWTLFRLKRATSASF
;
A
#
# COMPACT_ATOMS: atom_id res chain seq x y z
N MET A 1 -19.75 -11.82 12.20
CA MET A 1 -19.87 -10.41 11.83
C MET A 1 -20.60 -10.34 10.51
N ASP A 2 -21.78 -9.74 10.48
CA ASP A 2 -22.57 -9.61 9.24
C ASP A 2 -22.36 -8.21 8.64
N LEU A 3 -21.62 -8.16 7.49
CA LEU A 3 -21.30 -6.91 6.81
C LEU A 3 -22.52 -6.19 6.22
N LEU A 4 -23.68 -6.87 6.13
CA LEU A 4 -24.93 -6.30 5.60
C LEU A 4 -25.84 -5.77 6.70
N LYS A 5 -25.79 -6.34 7.93
CA LYS A 5 -26.77 -6.06 8.98
C LYS A 5 -26.19 -5.33 10.19
N ASP A 6 -24.95 -5.64 10.60
CA ASP A 6 -24.35 -5.06 11.82
C ASP A 6 -24.20 -3.53 11.72
N PRO A 7 -24.22 -2.78 12.83
CA PRO A 7 -24.04 -1.32 12.85
C PRO A 7 -22.75 -0.89 12.16
N LEU A 8 -22.82 0.12 11.27
CA LEU A 8 -21.70 0.55 10.44
C LEU A 8 -20.50 1.07 11.25
N ASN A 9 -20.73 1.80 12.33
CA ASN A 9 -19.69 2.28 13.24
C ASN A 9 -18.85 1.11 13.81
N LYS A 10 -19.53 0.07 14.29
CA LYS A 10 -18.88 -1.15 14.81
C LYS A 10 -18.11 -1.87 13.70
N LEU A 11 -18.68 -1.99 12.50
CA LEU A 11 -18.02 -2.63 11.36
C LEU A 11 -16.77 -1.89 10.93
N ILE A 12 -16.85 -0.55 10.77
CA ILE A 12 -15.72 0.27 10.35
C ILE A 12 -14.58 0.13 11.36
N ILE A 13 -14.82 0.33 12.65
CA ILE A 13 -13.79 0.25 13.68
C ILE A 13 -13.18 -1.15 13.74
N SER A 14 -14.01 -2.20 13.75
CA SER A 14 -13.56 -3.58 13.93
C SER A 14 -12.75 -4.13 12.75
N LEU A 15 -12.92 -3.59 11.55
CA LEU A 15 -12.14 -3.95 10.37
C LEU A 15 -10.95 -3.03 10.16
N SER A 16 -11.11 -1.73 10.41
CA SER A 16 -10.08 -0.72 10.16
C SER A 16 -8.96 -0.76 11.20
N LEU A 17 -9.30 -0.90 12.48
CA LEU A 17 -8.29 -0.88 13.55
C LEU A 17 -7.30 -2.06 13.44
N PRO A 18 -7.72 -3.32 13.26
CA PRO A 18 -6.77 -4.40 13.06
C PRO A 18 -5.93 -4.24 11.79
N ALA A 19 -6.52 -3.74 10.70
CA ALA A 19 -5.79 -3.50 9.46
C ALA A 19 -4.73 -2.39 9.64
N GLY A 20 -5.08 -1.29 10.32
CA GLY A 20 -4.16 -0.19 10.61
C GLY A 20 -2.99 -0.63 11.51
N VAL A 21 -3.28 -1.35 12.60
CA VAL A 21 -2.24 -1.93 13.48
C VAL A 21 -1.34 -2.91 12.70
N GLY A 22 -1.91 -3.69 11.80
CA GLY A 22 -1.12 -4.56 10.91
C GLY A 22 -0.14 -3.78 10.04
N MET A 23 -0.54 -2.62 9.51
CA MET A 23 0.35 -1.76 8.73
C MET A 23 1.50 -1.19 9.57
N MET A 24 1.28 -0.89 10.85
CA MET A 24 2.37 -0.50 11.77
C MET A 24 3.40 -1.62 11.93
N PHE A 25 2.96 -2.87 12.13
CA PHE A 25 3.88 -4.01 12.17
C PHE A 25 4.64 -4.21 10.86
N ASN A 26 4.00 -3.97 9.72
CA ASN A 26 4.67 -4.03 8.42
C ASN A 26 5.77 -2.96 8.28
N THR A 27 5.58 -1.77 8.85
CA THR A 27 6.61 -0.72 8.88
C THR A 27 7.79 -1.11 9.78
N LEU A 28 7.50 -1.62 11.00
CA LEU A 28 8.55 -2.13 11.90
C LEU A 28 9.36 -3.28 11.27
N TYR A 29 8.69 -4.15 10.52
CA TYR A 29 9.33 -5.20 9.74
C TYR A 29 10.36 -4.64 8.73
N ASN A 30 10.03 -3.57 8.01
CA ASN A 30 10.96 -2.93 7.06
C ASN A 30 12.13 -2.23 7.79
N VAL A 31 11.85 -1.62 8.95
CA VAL A 31 12.90 -1.01 9.80
C VAL A 31 13.89 -2.07 10.28
N THR A 32 13.41 -3.25 10.67
CA THR A 32 14.27 -4.37 11.09
C THR A 32 15.26 -4.75 9.99
N GLY A 33 14.81 -4.88 8.73
CA GLY A 33 15.70 -5.18 7.60
C GLY A 33 16.80 -4.13 7.42
N THR A 34 16.44 -2.84 7.51
CA THR A 34 17.41 -1.73 7.40
C THR A 34 18.40 -1.73 8.57
N PHE A 35 17.95 -2.03 9.78
CA PHE A 35 18.82 -2.15 10.96
C PHE A 35 19.90 -3.23 10.76
N PHE A 36 19.53 -4.41 10.30
CA PHE A 36 20.49 -5.47 10.02
C PHE A 36 21.42 -5.15 8.85
N ALA A 37 20.92 -4.46 7.79
CA ALA A 37 21.75 -4.00 6.70
C ALA A 37 22.87 -3.04 7.19
N ALA A 38 22.53 -2.11 8.08
CA ALA A 38 23.50 -1.19 8.69
C ALA A 38 24.58 -1.91 9.54
N LYS A 39 24.27 -3.09 10.07
CA LYS A 39 25.26 -3.91 10.79
C LYS A 39 26.20 -4.69 9.86
N ILE A 40 25.83 -4.86 8.59
CA ILE A 40 26.68 -5.53 7.60
C ILE A 40 27.70 -4.52 7.04
N SER A 41 27.23 -3.46 6.37
CA SER A 41 28.08 -2.39 5.82
C SER A 41 27.24 -1.21 5.31
N THR A 42 27.90 -0.07 5.06
CA THR A 42 27.28 1.08 4.38
C THR A 42 26.87 0.75 2.94
N LEU A 43 27.64 -0.07 2.24
CA LEU A 43 27.30 -0.55 0.89
C LEU A 43 26.06 -1.43 0.90
N ALA A 44 25.86 -2.25 1.93
CA ALA A 44 24.64 -3.05 2.12
C ALA A 44 23.40 -2.17 2.27
N VAL A 45 23.49 -1.10 3.03
CA VAL A 45 22.41 -0.11 3.19
C VAL A 45 22.10 0.58 1.86
N ALA A 46 23.15 1.02 1.13
CA ALA A 46 22.98 1.68 -0.16
C ALA A 46 22.36 0.74 -1.21
N GLY A 47 22.84 -0.50 -1.32
CA GLY A 47 22.30 -1.50 -2.25
C GLY A 47 20.85 -1.87 -1.93
N MET A 48 20.52 -2.05 -0.64
CA MET A 48 19.14 -2.31 -0.22
C MET A 48 18.22 -1.11 -0.47
N ALA A 49 18.66 0.12 -0.21
CA ALA A 49 17.90 1.33 -0.49
C ALA A 49 17.60 1.49 -1.98
N MET A 50 18.58 1.19 -2.85
CA MET A 50 18.41 1.22 -4.31
C MET A 50 17.41 0.18 -4.79
N SER A 51 17.45 -1.03 -4.23
CA SER A 51 16.53 -2.12 -4.55
C SER A 51 15.12 -1.93 -3.97
N PHE A 52 14.97 -0.98 -3.03
CA PHE A 52 13.69 -0.77 -2.33
C PHE A 52 12.55 -0.35 -3.28
N LEU A 53 12.86 0.38 -4.36
CA LEU A 53 11.86 0.73 -5.38
C LEU A 53 11.33 -0.50 -6.10
N LEU A 54 12.22 -1.44 -6.44
CA LEU A 54 11.85 -2.70 -7.08
C LEU A 54 11.00 -3.56 -6.13
N TYR A 55 11.38 -3.61 -4.85
CA TYR A 55 10.60 -4.25 -3.79
C TYR A 55 9.19 -3.64 -3.66
N LEU A 56 9.08 -2.30 -3.60
CA LEU A 56 7.79 -1.60 -3.53
C LEU A 56 6.91 -1.91 -4.74
N SER A 57 7.51 -2.06 -5.93
CA SER A 57 6.78 -2.42 -7.15
C SER A 57 6.14 -3.82 -7.03
N VAL A 58 6.90 -4.81 -6.54
CA VAL A 58 6.39 -6.17 -6.29
C VAL A 58 5.25 -6.15 -5.26
N VAL A 59 5.45 -5.44 -4.14
CA VAL A 59 4.43 -5.30 -3.08
C VAL A 59 3.18 -4.57 -3.60
N GLY A 60 3.37 -3.49 -4.36
CA GLY A 60 2.28 -2.68 -4.94
C GLY A 60 1.41 -3.48 -5.91
N ILE A 61 2.02 -4.30 -6.77
CA ILE A 61 1.31 -5.22 -7.66
C ILE A 61 0.49 -6.23 -6.83
N GLY A 62 1.07 -6.80 -5.78
CA GLY A 62 0.36 -7.69 -4.87
C GLY A 62 -0.84 -7.03 -4.20
N LEU A 63 -0.71 -5.77 -3.74
CA LEU A 63 -1.82 -4.99 -3.17
C LEU A 63 -2.92 -4.72 -4.21
N GLY A 64 -2.56 -4.47 -5.46
CA GLY A 64 -3.50 -4.32 -6.56
C GLY A 64 -4.36 -5.56 -6.78
N PHE A 65 -3.74 -6.74 -6.84
CA PHE A 65 -4.46 -8.01 -6.94
C PHE A 65 -5.30 -8.29 -5.68
N GLY A 66 -4.76 -8.05 -4.49
CA GLY A 66 -5.49 -8.22 -3.23
C GLY A 66 -6.77 -7.38 -3.19
N SER A 67 -6.69 -6.09 -3.54
CA SER A 67 -7.84 -5.18 -3.56
C SER A 67 -8.87 -5.57 -4.63
N ALA A 68 -8.41 -6.03 -5.80
CA ALA A 68 -9.28 -6.53 -6.87
C ALA A 68 -10.09 -7.76 -6.43
N LEU A 69 -9.43 -8.73 -5.79
CA LEU A 69 -10.09 -9.92 -5.26
C LEU A 69 -11.08 -9.56 -4.14
N THR A 70 -10.71 -8.64 -3.24
CA THR A 70 -11.62 -8.13 -2.20
C THR A 70 -12.90 -7.56 -2.82
N ALA A 71 -12.76 -6.71 -3.85
CA ALA A 71 -13.89 -6.10 -4.54
C ALA A 71 -14.78 -7.14 -5.24
N LEU A 72 -14.19 -8.06 -6.03
CA LEU A 72 -14.94 -9.05 -6.82
C LEU A 72 -15.65 -10.06 -5.92
N ILE A 73 -14.95 -10.59 -4.92
CA ILE A 73 -15.49 -11.56 -3.97
C ILE A 73 -16.56 -10.91 -3.10
N GLY A 74 -16.28 -9.72 -2.53
CA GLY A 74 -17.23 -8.98 -1.72
C GLY A 74 -18.55 -8.71 -2.46
N ASN A 75 -18.46 -8.22 -3.70
CA ASN A 75 -19.63 -8.01 -4.57
C ASN A 75 -20.38 -9.32 -4.86
N SER A 76 -19.67 -10.43 -5.12
CA SER A 76 -20.31 -11.70 -5.41
C SER A 76 -21.06 -12.27 -4.21
N LEU A 77 -20.45 -12.15 -3.04
CA LEU A 77 -21.09 -12.57 -1.78
C LEU A 77 -22.28 -11.66 -1.41
N GLY A 78 -22.16 -10.35 -1.65
CA GLY A 78 -23.28 -9.41 -1.47
C GLY A 78 -24.46 -9.72 -2.38
N ALA A 79 -24.18 -10.08 -3.63
CA ALA A 79 -25.20 -10.50 -4.61
C ALA A 79 -25.78 -11.91 -4.36
N ASN A 80 -25.47 -12.53 -3.22
CA ASN A 80 -25.85 -13.91 -2.88
C ASN A 80 -25.42 -14.95 -3.94
N LYS A 81 -24.20 -14.78 -4.51
CA LYS A 81 -23.60 -15.67 -5.50
C LYS A 81 -22.33 -16.33 -4.95
N PRO A 82 -22.43 -17.23 -3.94
CA PRO A 82 -21.26 -17.80 -3.29
C PRO A 82 -20.41 -18.66 -4.24
N LYS A 83 -21.01 -19.32 -5.22
CA LYS A 83 -20.28 -20.09 -6.25
C LYS A 83 -19.33 -19.19 -7.06
N MET A 84 -19.79 -17.98 -7.44
CA MET A 84 -18.95 -17.02 -8.15
C MET A 84 -17.83 -16.45 -7.25
N ALA A 85 -18.09 -16.25 -5.98
CA ALA A 85 -17.08 -15.82 -5.02
C ALA A 85 -15.97 -16.88 -4.88
N LYS A 86 -16.31 -18.17 -4.76
CA LYS A 86 -15.35 -19.28 -4.75
C LYS A 86 -14.57 -19.38 -6.05
N LEU A 87 -15.24 -19.17 -7.17
CA LEU A 87 -14.59 -19.18 -8.50
C LEU A 87 -13.56 -18.03 -8.61
N TYR A 88 -13.88 -16.80 -8.15
CA TYR A 88 -12.93 -15.70 -8.09
C TYR A 88 -11.77 -15.99 -7.13
N ALA A 89 -12.02 -16.62 -5.99
CA ALA A 89 -10.97 -16.95 -5.04
C ALA A 89 -9.99 -17.99 -5.62
N ALA A 90 -10.49 -19.11 -6.14
CA ALA A 90 -9.66 -20.19 -6.69
C ALA A 90 -8.91 -19.76 -7.97
N ASN A 91 -9.64 -19.20 -8.95
CA ASN A 91 -9.03 -18.69 -10.19
C ASN A 91 -8.10 -17.50 -9.93
N GLY A 92 -8.40 -16.66 -8.92
CA GLY A 92 -7.54 -15.54 -8.52
C GLY A 92 -6.19 -16.03 -8.02
N ILE A 93 -6.15 -17.06 -7.20
CA ILE A 93 -4.90 -17.66 -6.71
C ILE A 93 -4.06 -18.21 -7.85
N ILE A 94 -4.68 -18.98 -8.77
CA ILE A 94 -3.95 -19.57 -9.92
C ILE A 94 -3.42 -18.45 -10.82
N PHE A 95 -4.27 -17.49 -11.17
CA PHE A 95 -3.89 -16.39 -12.05
C PHE A 95 -2.74 -15.56 -11.44
N VAL A 96 -2.85 -15.22 -10.14
CA VAL A 96 -1.80 -14.48 -9.46
C VAL A 96 -0.52 -15.27 -9.35
N LEU A 97 -0.58 -16.59 -9.12
CA LEU A 97 0.62 -17.45 -9.09
C LEU A 97 1.34 -17.43 -10.45
N LEU A 98 0.62 -17.68 -11.54
CA LEU A 98 1.19 -17.69 -12.89
C LEU A 98 1.73 -16.31 -13.29
N PHE A 99 0.98 -15.26 -12.99
CA PHE A 99 1.42 -13.89 -13.23
C PHE A 99 2.68 -13.55 -12.41
N ALA A 100 2.74 -13.97 -11.16
CA ALA A 100 3.87 -13.69 -10.28
C ALA A 100 5.13 -14.47 -10.67
N LEU A 101 4.98 -15.72 -11.16
CA LEU A 101 6.09 -16.50 -11.74
C LEU A 101 6.66 -15.80 -12.97
N PHE A 102 5.79 -15.39 -13.90
CA PHE A 102 6.19 -14.67 -15.10
C PHE A 102 6.87 -13.33 -14.76
N MET A 103 6.23 -12.51 -13.91
CA MET A 103 6.77 -11.23 -13.47
C MET A 103 8.09 -11.39 -12.71
N GLY A 104 8.17 -12.40 -11.84
CA GLY A 104 9.37 -12.70 -11.07
C GLY A 104 10.55 -13.09 -11.96
N LEU A 105 10.31 -13.95 -12.96
CA LEU A 105 11.34 -14.33 -13.93
C LEU A 105 11.78 -13.12 -14.78
N CYS A 106 10.84 -12.37 -15.35
CA CYS A 106 11.15 -11.17 -16.11
C CYS A 106 11.90 -10.14 -15.26
N GLY A 107 11.45 -9.91 -14.01
CA GLY A 107 12.09 -8.98 -13.09
C GLY A 107 13.51 -9.41 -12.72
N TYR A 108 13.74 -10.70 -12.49
CA TYR A 108 15.07 -11.24 -12.21
C TYR A 108 16.02 -11.03 -13.40
N LEU A 109 15.60 -11.33 -14.62
CA LEU A 109 16.40 -11.16 -15.83
C LEU A 109 16.67 -9.68 -16.15
N LEU A 110 15.70 -8.80 -15.89
CA LEU A 110 15.81 -7.37 -16.17
C LEU A 110 16.42 -6.57 -15.01
N ALA A 111 16.59 -7.15 -13.81
CA ALA A 111 17.09 -6.46 -12.64
C ALA A 111 18.40 -5.69 -12.86
N PRO A 112 19.43 -6.24 -13.56
CA PRO A 112 20.66 -5.49 -13.83
C PRO A 112 20.40 -4.20 -14.61
N ASN A 113 19.64 -4.28 -15.70
CA ASN A 113 19.31 -3.13 -16.54
C ASN A 113 18.46 -2.10 -15.80
N LEU A 114 17.48 -2.57 -15.01
CA LEU A 114 16.64 -1.69 -14.20
C LEU A 114 17.44 -0.91 -13.16
N LEU A 115 18.39 -1.55 -12.48
CA LEU A 115 19.24 -0.89 -11.49
C LEU A 115 20.17 0.14 -12.14
N VAL A 116 20.72 -0.16 -13.31
CA VAL A 116 21.54 0.81 -14.08
C VAL A 116 20.71 2.02 -14.50
N ILE A 117 19.49 1.81 -15.03
CA ILE A 117 18.56 2.90 -15.40
C ILE A 117 18.19 3.76 -14.18
N LEU A 118 18.07 3.13 -13.01
CA LEU A 118 17.79 3.84 -11.76
C LEU A 118 19.02 4.59 -11.21
N GLY A 119 20.21 4.44 -11.82
CA GLY A 119 21.42 5.13 -11.42
C GLY A 119 22.20 4.41 -10.30
N ALA A 120 22.12 3.09 -10.24
CA ALA A 120 22.93 2.32 -9.29
C ALA A 120 24.43 2.47 -9.60
N ASP A 121 25.21 2.83 -8.58
CA ASP A 121 26.66 2.96 -8.67
C ASP A 121 27.33 1.57 -8.67
N HIS A 122 28.44 1.45 -9.38
CA HIS A 122 29.24 0.22 -9.49
C HIS A 122 29.71 -0.31 -8.12
N HIS A 123 29.87 0.56 -7.13
CA HIS A 123 30.35 0.18 -5.79
C HIS A 123 29.34 -0.66 -5.00
N TYR A 124 28.02 -0.50 -5.21
CA TYR A 124 26.98 -1.23 -4.48
C TYR A 124 25.97 -1.96 -5.37
N ILE A 125 26.18 -1.99 -6.69
CA ILE A 125 25.27 -2.67 -7.63
C ILE A 125 25.14 -4.17 -7.34
N LYS A 126 26.23 -4.80 -6.84
CA LYS A 126 26.23 -6.21 -6.47
C LYS A 126 25.25 -6.48 -5.31
N GLU A 127 25.33 -5.68 -4.26
CA GLU A 127 24.43 -5.76 -3.10
C GLU A 127 22.98 -5.48 -3.51
N ALA A 128 22.77 -4.54 -4.43
CA ALA A 128 21.44 -4.25 -4.97
C ALA A 128 20.88 -5.44 -5.78
N LEU A 129 21.71 -6.08 -6.62
CA LEU A 129 21.33 -7.26 -7.39
C LEU A 129 21.07 -8.47 -6.50
N ASP A 130 21.91 -8.70 -5.48
CA ASP A 130 21.72 -9.78 -4.52
C ASP A 130 20.41 -9.66 -3.78
N TYR A 131 19.99 -8.44 -3.44
CA TYR A 131 18.69 -8.20 -2.80
C TYR A 131 17.53 -8.33 -3.80
N ALA A 132 17.57 -7.57 -4.91
CA ALA A 132 16.50 -7.51 -5.90
C ALA A 132 16.24 -8.87 -6.55
N GLY A 133 17.30 -9.64 -6.85
CA GLY A 133 17.18 -10.96 -7.46
C GLY A 133 16.38 -11.93 -6.60
N VAL A 134 16.65 -11.99 -5.30
CA VAL A 134 15.86 -12.82 -4.36
C VAL A 134 14.41 -12.33 -4.26
N ILE A 135 14.18 -11.01 -4.21
CA ILE A 135 12.82 -10.45 -4.14
C ILE A 135 12.00 -10.82 -5.38
N PHE A 136 12.59 -10.74 -6.58
CA PHE A 136 11.88 -11.12 -7.81
C PHE A 136 11.60 -12.63 -7.87
N LEU A 137 12.53 -13.48 -7.49
CA LEU A 137 12.30 -14.93 -7.42
C LEU A 137 11.26 -15.30 -6.37
N ALA A 138 11.16 -14.53 -5.28
CA ALA A 138 10.15 -14.68 -4.24
C ALA A 138 8.82 -13.98 -4.56
N ALA A 139 8.68 -13.29 -5.70
CA ALA A 139 7.45 -12.58 -6.08
C ALA A 139 6.16 -13.40 -5.93
N PRO A 140 6.13 -14.71 -6.24
CA PRO A 140 4.95 -15.55 -5.99
C PRO A 140 4.47 -15.48 -4.55
N PHE A 141 5.36 -15.50 -3.57
CA PHE A 141 5.00 -15.46 -2.15
C PHE A 141 4.44 -14.08 -1.78
N PHE A 142 5.06 -12.99 -2.28
CA PHE A 142 4.58 -11.62 -2.06
C PHE A 142 3.19 -11.38 -2.64
N LEU A 143 2.95 -11.80 -3.87
CA LEU A 143 1.67 -11.56 -4.53
C LEU A 143 0.58 -12.45 -3.93
N LEU A 144 0.89 -13.72 -3.66
CA LEU A 144 -0.08 -14.65 -3.08
C LEU A 144 -0.50 -14.27 -1.67
N ILE A 145 0.42 -13.83 -0.79
CA ILE A 145 0.05 -13.41 0.57
C ILE A 145 -0.90 -12.21 0.55
N LYS A 146 -0.70 -11.24 -0.37
CA LYS A 146 -1.59 -10.08 -0.52
C LYS A 146 -2.95 -10.49 -1.10
N SER A 147 -2.96 -11.42 -2.05
CA SER A 147 -4.19 -11.95 -2.66
C SER A 147 -5.01 -12.77 -1.67
N LEU A 148 -4.38 -13.64 -0.88
CA LEU A 148 -5.02 -14.39 0.20
C LEU A 148 -5.59 -13.47 1.28
N ASN A 149 -4.82 -12.43 1.66
CA ASN A 149 -5.34 -11.38 2.54
C ASN A 149 -6.56 -10.69 1.93
N GLY A 150 -6.54 -10.36 0.64
CA GLY A 150 -7.69 -9.77 -0.06
C GLY A 150 -8.95 -10.64 0.00
N ILE A 151 -8.81 -11.97 -0.10
CA ILE A 151 -9.92 -12.92 0.07
C ILE A 151 -10.46 -12.86 1.51
N LEU A 152 -9.59 -12.84 2.53
CA LEU A 152 -9.99 -12.74 3.94
C LEU A 152 -10.66 -11.40 4.25
N VAL A 153 -10.14 -10.29 3.73
CA VAL A 153 -10.74 -8.96 3.87
C VAL A 153 -12.15 -8.93 3.26
N ALA A 154 -12.39 -9.58 2.10
CA ALA A 154 -13.74 -9.71 1.53
C ALA A 154 -14.72 -10.45 2.44
N LEU A 155 -14.21 -11.32 3.31
CA LEU A 155 -14.99 -12.04 4.33
C LEU A 155 -15.14 -11.25 5.64
N GLY A 156 -14.51 -10.08 5.77
CA GLY A 156 -14.47 -9.29 6.99
C GLY A 156 -13.42 -9.75 8.00
N ASP A 157 -12.40 -10.51 7.57
CA ASP A 157 -11.29 -10.90 8.43
C ASP A 157 -10.03 -10.09 8.11
N THR A 158 -9.81 -9.04 8.87
CA THR A 158 -8.57 -8.24 8.87
C THR A 158 -7.61 -8.64 9.98
N LYS A 159 -8.07 -9.47 10.93
CA LYS A 159 -7.30 -9.89 12.12
C LYS A 159 -6.25 -10.94 11.76
N SER A 160 -6.58 -11.87 10.87
CA SER A 160 -5.66 -12.96 10.50
C SER A 160 -4.35 -12.41 9.92
N TYR A 161 -4.42 -11.44 9.01
CA TYR A 161 -3.24 -10.83 8.42
C TYR A 161 -2.46 -9.97 9.43
N ARG A 162 -3.14 -9.19 10.28
CA ARG A 162 -2.50 -8.46 11.38
C ARG A 162 -1.70 -9.39 12.29
N ASN A 163 -2.30 -10.52 12.71
CA ASN A 163 -1.63 -11.48 13.60
C ASN A 163 -0.38 -12.06 12.92
N TRP A 164 -0.48 -12.33 11.61
CA TRP A 164 0.70 -12.77 10.85
C TRP A 164 1.80 -11.70 10.83
N LEU A 165 1.45 -10.44 10.56
CA LEU A 165 2.43 -9.35 10.53
C LEU A 165 3.13 -9.16 11.88
N PHE A 166 2.39 -9.33 12.99
CA PHE A 166 2.96 -9.32 14.34
C PHE A 166 3.99 -10.46 14.54
N CYS A 167 3.61 -11.69 14.28
CA CYS A 167 4.52 -12.84 14.39
C CYS A 167 5.68 -12.72 13.39
N GLY A 168 5.38 -12.30 12.15
CA GLY A 168 6.35 -12.14 11.08
C GLY A 168 7.47 -11.13 11.40
N LEU A 169 7.18 -10.10 12.22
CA LEU A 169 8.19 -9.17 12.69
C LEU A 169 9.33 -9.87 13.45
N PHE A 170 8.99 -10.73 14.41
CA PHE A 170 9.97 -11.47 15.21
C PHE A 170 10.66 -12.56 14.39
N ILE A 171 9.91 -13.29 13.56
CA ILE A 171 10.45 -14.31 12.66
C ILE A 171 11.43 -13.67 11.67
N ASN A 172 11.13 -12.47 11.16
CA ASN A 172 12.02 -11.73 10.26
C ASN A 172 13.33 -11.35 10.96
N ALA A 173 13.26 -10.79 12.18
CA ALA A 173 14.46 -10.46 12.94
C ALA A 173 15.34 -11.69 13.17
N PHE A 174 14.75 -12.81 13.52
CA PHE A 174 15.46 -14.08 13.69
C PHE A 174 16.11 -14.56 12.40
N PHE A 175 15.37 -14.57 11.28
CA PHE A 175 15.91 -15.00 9.99
C PHE A 175 16.95 -14.02 9.42
N CYS A 176 16.81 -12.71 9.65
CA CYS A 176 17.83 -11.73 9.28
C CYS A 176 19.15 -12.04 9.99
N TYR A 177 19.10 -12.30 11.31
CA TYR A 177 20.30 -12.70 12.05
C TYR A 177 20.88 -14.02 11.55
N LEU A 178 20.03 -15.05 11.39
CA LEU A 178 20.44 -16.39 10.95
C LEU A 178 21.10 -16.37 9.56
N PHE A 179 20.44 -15.77 8.56
CA PHE A 179 20.94 -15.83 7.18
C PHE A 179 22.06 -14.83 6.91
N ALA A 180 21.98 -13.62 7.46
CA ALA A 180 22.99 -12.61 7.17
C ALA A 180 24.30 -12.82 7.94
N PHE A 181 24.22 -13.30 9.21
CA PHE A 181 25.40 -13.37 10.09
C PHE A 181 25.87 -14.79 10.37
N ILE A 182 24.96 -15.74 10.68
CA ILE A 182 25.37 -17.14 10.94
C ILE A 182 25.74 -17.82 9.63
N PHE A 183 24.89 -17.72 8.60
CA PHE A 183 25.18 -18.29 7.27
C PHE A 183 26.04 -17.36 6.40
N THR A 184 26.44 -16.18 6.90
CA THR A 184 27.32 -15.21 6.23
C THR A 184 26.90 -14.81 4.82
N LEU A 185 25.57 -14.83 4.54
CA LEU A 185 25.01 -14.49 3.21
C LEU A 185 24.88 -12.98 2.99
N GLY A 186 25.19 -12.15 3.99
CA GLY A 186 25.15 -10.68 3.88
C GLY A 186 23.77 -10.16 3.43
N VAL A 187 23.75 -9.27 2.45
CA VAL A 187 22.51 -8.65 1.92
C VAL A 187 21.56 -9.67 1.31
N LYS A 188 22.09 -10.68 0.62
CA LYS A 188 21.30 -11.79 0.08
C LYS A 188 20.55 -12.54 1.18
N GLY A 189 21.17 -12.69 2.37
CA GLY A 189 20.55 -13.27 3.56
C GLY A 189 19.36 -12.45 4.06
N LEU A 190 19.43 -11.11 4.03
CA LEU A 190 18.30 -10.24 4.40
C LEU A 190 17.11 -10.39 3.45
N ALA A 191 17.39 -10.51 2.15
CA ALA A 191 16.36 -10.76 1.15
C ALA A 191 15.71 -12.14 1.32
N LEU A 192 16.51 -13.19 1.61
CA LEU A 192 16.03 -14.53 1.90
C LEU A 192 15.19 -14.57 3.19
N ALA A 193 15.58 -13.83 4.23
CA ALA A 193 14.79 -13.69 5.46
C ALA A 193 13.40 -13.12 5.13
N THR A 194 13.35 -12.05 4.34
CA THR A 194 12.11 -11.44 3.90
C THR A 194 11.26 -12.42 3.07
N ALA A 195 11.85 -13.12 2.10
CA ALA A 195 11.19 -14.11 1.26
C ALA A 195 10.62 -15.28 2.09
N SER A 196 11.39 -15.77 3.07
CA SER A 196 10.96 -16.85 3.98
C SER A 196 9.75 -16.47 4.81
N VAL A 197 9.71 -15.25 5.35
CA VAL A 197 8.53 -14.75 6.09
C VAL A 197 7.33 -14.64 5.17
N GLN A 198 7.49 -14.16 3.92
CA GLN A 198 6.37 -14.10 2.97
C GLN A 198 5.87 -15.50 2.61
N PHE A 199 6.76 -16.47 2.46
CA PHE A 199 6.41 -17.88 2.21
C PHE A 199 5.60 -18.47 3.38
N LEU A 200 6.09 -18.35 4.61
CA LEU A 200 5.38 -18.84 5.80
C LEU A 200 4.03 -18.13 5.98
N GLY A 201 3.97 -16.82 5.68
CA GLY A 201 2.73 -16.04 5.70
C GLY A 201 1.71 -16.48 4.66
N MET A 202 2.19 -16.80 3.46
CA MET A 202 1.35 -17.38 2.41
C MET A 202 0.72 -18.69 2.88
N ILE A 203 1.50 -19.59 3.48
CA ILE A 203 1.01 -20.85 4.03
C ILE A 203 -0.02 -20.60 5.13
N TYR A 204 0.28 -19.73 6.11
CA TYR A 204 -0.63 -19.40 7.18
C TYR A 204 -1.98 -18.85 6.69
N LEU A 205 -1.95 -17.88 5.76
CA LEU A 205 -3.16 -17.29 5.21
C LEU A 205 -3.91 -18.28 4.30
N PHE A 206 -3.21 -19.15 3.58
CA PHE A 206 -3.83 -20.20 2.79
C PHE A 206 -4.68 -21.14 3.66
N PHE A 207 -4.16 -21.57 4.83
CA PHE A 207 -4.93 -22.36 5.78
C PHE A 207 -6.14 -21.59 6.33
N LYS A 208 -6.00 -20.28 6.59
CA LYS A 208 -7.14 -19.42 7.01
C LYS A 208 -8.22 -19.33 5.94
N VAL A 209 -7.84 -19.12 4.68
CA VAL A 209 -8.77 -19.08 3.54
C VAL A 209 -9.44 -20.45 3.34
N ARG A 210 -8.69 -21.56 3.46
CA ARG A 210 -9.25 -22.91 3.40
C ARG A 210 -10.29 -23.14 4.51
N LYS A 211 -9.98 -22.74 5.75
CA LYS A 211 -10.90 -22.84 6.90
C LYS A 211 -12.19 -22.04 6.69
N SER A 212 -12.14 -20.95 5.94
CA SER A 212 -13.32 -20.12 5.62
C SER A 212 -14.24 -20.75 4.54
N LYS A 213 -13.90 -21.93 4.00
CA LYS A 213 -14.62 -22.62 2.93
C LYS A 213 -14.72 -21.83 1.60
N MET A 214 -13.88 -20.81 1.42
CA MET A 214 -13.78 -20.09 0.14
C MET A 214 -12.98 -20.88 -0.90
N ILE A 215 -12.10 -21.75 -0.45
CA ILE A 215 -11.35 -22.71 -1.26
C ILE A 215 -11.74 -24.11 -0.79
N GLU A 216 -12.35 -24.86 -1.68
CA GLU A 216 -12.72 -26.27 -1.46
C GLU A 216 -11.86 -27.17 -2.34
N PRO A 217 -10.78 -27.77 -1.83
CA PRO A 217 -9.89 -28.63 -2.61
C PRO A 217 -10.59 -29.84 -3.24
N ARG A 218 -11.71 -30.27 -2.64
CA ARG A 218 -12.52 -31.40 -3.16
C ARG A 218 -13.27 -31.06 -4.46
N ASN A 219 -13.50 -29.77 -4.75
CA ASN A 219 -14.17 -29.33 -5.95
C ASN A 219 -13.16 -28.72 -6.93
N LEU A 220 -12.43 -29.59 -7.64
CA LEU A 220 -11.40 -29.21 -8.62
C LEU A 220 -11.94 -28.32 -9.74
N GLY A 221 -13.25 -28.31 -9.99
CA GLY A 221 -13.86 -27.47 -11.04
C GLY A 221 -13.67 -25.98 -10.83
N TYR A 222 -13.49 -25.51 -9.59
CA TYR A 222 -13.17 -24.10 -9.34
C TYR A 222 -11.72 -23.73 -9.69
N PHE A 223 -10.83 -24.72 -9.78
CA PHE A 223 -9.41 -24.51 -10.10
C PHE A 223 -9.11 -24.65 -11.61
N VAL A 224 -10.09 -25.03 -12.42
CA VAL A 224 -9.91 -25.01 -13.87
C VAL A 224 -9.73 -23.57 -14.33
N PRO A 225 -8.64 -23.26 -15.08
CA PRO A 225 -8.38 -21.93 -15.60
C PRO A 225 -9.56 -21.40 -16.41
N ASN A 226 -10.09 -20.25 -16.01
CA ASN A 226 -11.20 -19.59 -16.68
C ASN A 226 -10.78 -18.19 -17.15
N PHE A 227 -10.47 -18.07 -18.42
CA PHE A 227 -9.98 -16.82 -19.01
C PHE A 227 -10.96 -15.66 -18.88
N ALA A 228 -12.28 -15.91 -18.90
CA ALA A 228 -13.28 -14.86 -18.68
C ALA A 228 -13.25 -14.33 -17.25
N VAL A 229 -12.94 -15.18 -16.26
CA VAL A 229 -12.74 -14.79 -14.87
C VAL A 229 -11.41 -14.03 -14.72
N TRP A 230 -10.35 -14.52 -15.36
CA TRP A 230 -9.03 -13.87 -15.35
C TRP A 230 -9.09 -12.47 -15.96
N ALA A 231 -9.80 -12.29 -17.08
CA ALA A 231 -10.00 -10.96 -17.69
C ALA A 231 -10.73 -9.99 -16.73
N LYS A 232 -11.72 -10.47 -15.97
CA LYS A 232 -12.41 -9.65 -14.95
C LYS A 232 -11.49 -9.29 -13.79
N ILE A 233 -10.65 -10.23 -13.33
CA ILE A 233 -9.64 -9.98 -12.30
C ILE A 233 -8.64 -8.94 -12.81
N LEU A 234 -8.09 -9.13 -14.00
CA LEU A 234 -7.11 -8.22 -14.59
C LEU A 234 -7.68 -6.81 -14.80
N LYS A 235 -8.90 -6.71 -15.33
CA LYS A 235 -9.60 -5.42 -15.50
C LYS A 235 -9.72 -4.64 -14.18
N GLN A 236 -9.83 -5.35 -13.06
CA GLN A 236 -9.93 -4.75 -11.73
C GLN A 236 -8.56 -4.55 -11.08
N ALA A 237 -7.61 -5.46 -11.31
CA ALA A 237 -6.28 -5.43 -10.71
C ALA A 237 -5.32 -4.48 -11.41
N LEU A 238 -5.29 -4.47 -12.76
CA LEU A 238 -4.30 -3.70 -13.52
C LEU A 238 -4.32 -2.21 -13.18
N PRO A 239 -5.46 -1.51 -13.16
CA PRO A 239 -5.46 -0.09 -12.77
C PRO A 239 -5.04 0.12 -11.32
N ALA A 240 -5.36 -0.81 -10.42
CA ALA A 240 -4.92 -0.74 -9.03
C ALA A 240 -3.39 -0.96 -8.90
N CYS A 241 -2.81 -1.89 -9.64
CA CYS A 241 -1.35 -2.09 -9.72
C CYS A 241 -0.65 -0.84 -10.26
N LEU A 242 -1.15 -0.29 -11.37
CA LEU A 242 -0.61 0.93 -11.97
C LEU A 242 -0.71 2.14 -11.02
N ASN A 243 -1.77 2.21 -10.20
CA ASN A 243 -1.89 3.23 -9.17
C ASN A 243 -0.75 3.14 -8.14
N TYR A 244 -0.43 1.94 -7.63
CA TYR A 244 0.67 1.77 -6.67
C TYR A 244 2.04 2.05 -7.32
N LEU A 245 2.24 1.64 -8.57
CA LEU A 245 3.46 1.97 -9.31
C LEU A 245 3.61 3.50 -9.51
N SER A 246 2.53 4.19 -9.86
CA SER A 246 2.53 5.66 -9.97
C SER A 246 2.88 6.32 -8.64
N MET A 247 2.42 5.77 -7.50
CA MET A 247 2.77 6.28 -6.16
C MET A 247 4.27 6.14 -5.89
N SER A 248 4.87 5.02 -6.25
CA SER A 248 6.30 4.81 -6.08
C SER A 248 7.12 5.78 -6.95
N LEU A 249 6.75 5.96 -8.22
CA LEU A 249 7.39 6.91 -9.13
C LEU A 249 7.22 8.36 -8.65
N GLY A 250 6.03 8.73 -8.20
CA GLY A 250 5.76 10.07 -7.67
C GLY A 250 6.63 10.42 -6.46
N SER A 251 6.90 9.45 -5.59
CA SER A 251 7.80 9.65 -4.44
C SER A 251 9.24 9.90 -4.86
N LEU A 252 9.72 9.24 -5.93
CA LEU A 252 11.06 9.50 -6.49
C LEU A 252 11.16 10.89 -7.11
N VAL A 253 10.15 11.27 -7.87
CA VAL A 253 10.08 12.62 -8.47
C VAL A 253 10.15 13.68 -7.38
N LEU A 254 9.34 13.55 -6.33
CA LEU A 254 9.36 14.47 -5.20
C LEU A 254 10.74 14.55 -4.56
N LEU A 255 11.37 13.41 -4.27
CA LEU A 255 12.71 13.37 -3.68
C LEU A 255 13.76 14.06 -4.59
N LYS A 256 13.65 13.88 -5.91
CA LYS A 256 14.51 14.56 -6.88
C LYS A 256 14.37 16.08 -6.79
N PHE A 257 13.15 16.63 -6.72
CA PHE A 257 12.94 18.07 -6.55
C PHE A 257 13.43 18.58 -5.19
N VAL A 258 13.24 17.81 -4.10
CA VAL A 258 13.79 18.17 -2.78
C VAL A 258 15.31 18.26 -2.82
N SER A 259 16.00 17.40 -3.59
CA SER A 259 17.48 17.40 -3.65
C SER A 259 18.08 18.69 -4.22
N PHE A 260 17.32 19.48 -4.97
CA PHE A 260 17.78 20.79 -5.46
C PHE A 260 17.93 21.83 -4.32
N TYR A 261 17.29 21.63 -3.19
CA TYR A 261 17.42 22.50 -2.00
C TYR A 261 18.56 22.05 -1.06
N GLY A 262 19.33 21.05 -1.45
CA GLY A 262 20.52 20.60 -0.75
C GLY A 262 20.32 19.41 0.20
N VAL A 263 21.42 18.96 0.79
CA VAL A 263 21.49 17.74 1.60
C VAL A 263 20.62 17.83 2.86
N ASN A 264 20.61 18.98 3.52
CA ASN A 264 19.79 19.21 4.74
C ASN A 264 18.30 19.12 4.43
N ALA A 265 17.86 19.56 3.24
CA ALA A 265 16.48 19.44 2.81
C ALA A 265 16.06 17.98 2.60
N VAL A 266 16.94 17.18 2.00
CA VAL A 266 16.71 15.73 1.80
C VAL A 266 16.65 15.01 3.15
N ALA A 267 17.57 15.32 4.07
CA ALA A 267 17.61 14.74 5.41
C ALA A 267 16.34 15.08 6.21
N GLY A 268 15.98 16.37 6.25
CA GLY A 268 14.79 16.86 6.97
C GLY A 268 13.49 16.27 6.41
N TYR A 269 13.36 16.20 5.09
CA TYR A 269 12.22 15.55 4.44
C TYR A 269 12.19 14.05 4.75
N GLY A 270 13.32 13.35 4.71
CA GLY A 270 13.39 11.92 5.03
C GLY A 270 12.92 11.59 6.45
N ILE A 271 13.27 12.43 7.45
CA ILE A 271 12.80 12.29 8.84
C ILE A 271 11.30 12.56 8.91
N ALA A 272 10.86 13.66 8.30
CA ALA A 272 9.45 14.05 8.31
C ALA A 272 8.57 12.97 7.66
N LEU A 273 9.00 12.35 6.55
CA LEU A 273 8.31 11.22 5.92
C LEU A 273 8.15 10.01 6.85
N ARG A 274 9.14 9.68 7.65
CA ARG A 274 9.04 8.54 8.60
C ARG A 274 7.97 8.80 9.65
N ILE A 275 7.89 10.04 10.17
CA ILE A 275 6.86 10.46 11.12
C ILE A 275 5.48 10.46 10.44
N GLU A 276 5.38 11.02 9.24
CA GLU A 276 4.15 11.03 8.44
C GLU A 276 3.64 9.62 8.17
N GLN A 277 4.50 8.70 7.73
CA GLN A 277 4.11 7.32 7.46
C GLN A 277 3.42 6.66 8.65
N ILE A 278 3.93 6.84 9.87
CA ILE A 278 3.31 6.29 11.08
C ILE A 278 1.88 6.82 11.26
N LEU A 279 1.65 8.10 11.00
CA LEU A 279 0.35 8.75 11.18
C LEU A 279 -0.62 8.52 10.00
N VAL A 280 -0.12 8.25 8.80
CA VAL A 280 -0.98 7.97 7.64
C VAL A 280 -1.39 6.48 7.56
N LEU A 281 -0.61 5.56 8.12
CA LEU A 281 -0.89 4.11 8.07
C LEU A 281 -2.29 3.70 8.55
N PRO A 282 -2.87 4.26 9.64
CA PRO A 282 -4.23 3.93 10.05
C PRO A 282 -5.28 4.27 8.99
N THR A 283 -5.05 5.30 8.16
CA THR A 283 -5.98 5.65 7.07
C THR A 283 -6.01 4.58 5.97
N ILE A 284 -4.89 3.91 5.72
CA ILE A 284 -4.81 2.75 4.79
C ILE A 284 -5.58 1.56 5.37
N GLY A 285 -5.45 1.32 6.68
CA GLY A 285 -6.25 0.30 7.37
C GLY A 285 -7.76 0.59 7.29
N MET A 286 -8.15 1.86 7.45
CA MET A 286 -9.54 2.30 7.29
C MET A 286 -10.04 2.06 5.86
N ALA A 287 -9.24 2.38 4.86
CA ALA A 287 -9.54 2.14 3.45
C ALA A 287 -9.79 0.65 3.14
N ALA A 288 -9.02 -0.26 3.76
CA ALA A 288 -9.22 -1.70 3.60
C ALA A 288 -10.55 -2.19 4.22
N GLY A 289 -10.92 -1.68 5.40
CA GLY A 289 -12.21 -1.96 6.03
C GLY A 289 -13.38 -1.46 5.18
N VAL A 290 -13.27 -0.24 4.67
CA VAL A 290 -14.28 0.38 3.78
C VAL A 290 -14.45 -0.41 2.49
N LEU A 291 -13.36 -0.87 1.88
CA LEU A 291 -13.39 -1.73 0.69
C LEU A 291 -14.24 -2.98 0.93
N SER A 292 -14.05 -3.65 2.06
CA SER A 292 -14.79 -4.85 2.44
C SER A 292 -16.28 -4.58 2.62
N ILE A 293 -16.63 -3.56 3.42
CA ILE A 293 -18.04 -3.24 3.73
C ILE A 293 -18.78 -2.76 2.48
N ILE A 294 -18.19 -1.82 1.72
CA ILE A 294 -18.84 -1.24 0.55
C ILE A 294 -18.99 -2.27 -0.56
N SER A 295 -17.98 -3.11 -0.84
CA SER A 295 -18.10 -4.13 -1.88
C SER A 295 -19.24 -5.11 -1.60
N ARG A 296 -19.43 -5.49 -0.33
CA ARG A 296 -20.52 -6.38 0.09
C ARG A 296 -21.88 -5.72 -0.08
N ASN A 297 -22.04 -4.49 0.42
CA ASN A 297 -23.29 -3.74 0.33
C ASN A 297 -23.65 -3.35 -1.11
N TYR A 298 -22.64 -2.98 -1.94
CA TYR A 298 -22.86 -2.67 -3.35
C TYR A 298 -23.32 -3.90 -4.13
N GLY A 299 -22.72 -5.08 -3.86
CA GLY A 299 -23.16 -6.35 -4.43
C GLY A 299 -24.59 -6.73 -4.05
N ALA A 300 -25.00 -6.43 -2.82
CA ALA A 300 -26.36 -6.64 -2.33
C ALA A 300 -27.38 -5.58 -2.82
N LYS A 301 -26.94 -4.62 -3.66
CA LYS A 301 -27.72 -3.46 -4.10
C LYS A 301 -28.20 -2.55 -2.95
N SER A 302 -27.59 -2.65 -1.77
CA SER A 302 -27.83 -1.78 -0.61
C SER A 302 -27.03 -0.48 -0.75
N PHE A 303 -27.32 0.30 -1.80
CA PHE A 303 -26.51 1.47 -2.18
C PHE A 303 -26.58 2.59 -1.14
N GLN A 304 -27.73 2.78 -0.49
CA GLN A 304 -27.87 3.76 0.58
C GLN A 304 -26.95 3.44 1.77
N ARG A 305 -26.85 2.15 2.15
CA ARG A 305 -25.97 1.71 3.22
C ARG A 305 -24.49 1.85 2.82
N ALA A 306 -24.15 1.60 1.55
CA ALA A 306 -22.80 1.85 1.03
C ALA A 306 -22.45 3.35 1.10
N LEU A 307 -23.37 4.25 0.75
CA LEU A 307 -23.19 5.70 0.87
C LEU A 307 -23.05 6.15 2.33
N GLN A 308 -23.86 5.61 3.24
CA GLN A 308 -23.75 5.87 4.68
C GLN A 308 -22.39 5.41 5.24
N CYS A 309 -21.91 4.21 4.85
CA CYS A 309 -20.59 3.72 5.22
C CYS A 309 -19.50 4.67 4.76
N TYR A 310 -19.53 5.13 3.52
CA TYR A 310 -18.57 6.08 2.98
C TYR A 310 -18.54 7.39 3.78
N LYS A 311 -19.71 8.01 4.02
CA LYS A 311 -19.83 9.27 4.79
C LYS A 311 -19.32 9.10 6.22
N LEU A 312 -19.71 8.01 6.89
CA LEU A 312 -19.29 7.73 8.26
C LEU A 312 -17.78 7.48 8.36
N SER A 313 -17.21 6.83 7.34
CA SER A 313 -15.74 6.61 7.28
C SER A 313 -14.97 7.92 7.09
N LEU A 314 -15.52 8.89 6.34
CA LEU A 314 -14.94 10.23 6.23
C LEU A 314 -15.02 11.00 7.55
N LEU A 315 -16.11 10.84 8.32
CA LEU A 315 -16.22 11.43 9.64
C LEU A 315 -15.18 10.86 10.62
N PHE A 316 -15.01 9.54 10.65
CA PHE A 316 -13.96 8.91 11.48
C PHE A 316 -12.55 9.32 11.03
N LEU A 317 -12.34 9.47 9.72
CA LEU A 317 -11.09 10.02 9.20
C LEU A 317 -10.83 11.43 9.71
N LEU A 318 -11.84 12.31 9.67
CA LEU A 318 -11.71 13.70 10.14
C LEU A 318 -11.31 13.74 11.62
N ILE A 319 -11.99 12.95 12.46
CA ILE A 319 -11.66 12.86 13.90
C ILE A 319 -10.24 12.37 14.11
N TYR A 320 -9.83 11.31 13.38
CA TYR A 320 -8.48 10.77 13.45
C TYR A 320 -7.43 11.79 13.01
N CYS A 321 -7.65 12.47 11.88
CA CYS A 321 -6.69 13.44 11.35
C CYS A 321 -6.60 14.70 12.24
N ALA A 322 -7.69 15.12 12.90
CA ALA A 322 -7.65 16.18 13.90
C ALA A 322 -6.73 15.78 15.07
N PHE A 323 -6.86 14.55 15.58
CA PHE A 323 -5.98 14.02 16.60
C PHE A 323 -4.52 13.96 16.11
N ALA A 324 -4.26 13.44 14.91
CA ALA A 324 -2.91 13.36 14.33
C ALA A 324 -2.28 14.76 14.15
N TYR A 325 -3.07 15.75 13.73
CA TYR A 325 -2.61 17.14 13.61
C TYR A 325 -2.21 17.73 14.97
N ILE A 326 -3.07 17.58 16.01
CA ILE A 326 -2.77 18.03 17.36
C ILE A 326 -1.50 17.36 17.88
N PHE A 327 -1.36 16.04 17.66
CA PHE A 327 -0.17 15.29 18.05
C PHE A 327 1.11 15.85 17.41
N ILE A 328 1.09 16.16 16.12
CA ILE A 328 2.23 16.77 15.42
C ILE A 328 2.53 18.17 15.95
N ARG A 329 1.52 18.97 16.26
CA ARG A 329 1.73 20.33 16.82
C ARG A 329 2.37 20.30 18.20
N LEU A 330 2.02 19.32 19.02
CA LEU A 330 2.55 19.20 20.40
C LEU A 330 3.90 18.47 20.46
N PHE A 331 4.05 17.40 19.69
CA PHE A 331 5.18 16.48 19.81
C PHE A 331 6.08 16.41 18.57
N GLY A 332 5.73 17.09 17.48
CA GLY A 332 6.44 16.98 16.20
C GLY A 332 7.92 17.35 16.30
N GLU A 333 8.26 18.44 16.99
CA GLU A 333 9.66 18.84 17.19
C GLU A 333 10.45 17.80 18.00
N SER A 334 9.87 17.31 19.09
CA SER A 334 10.49 16.27 19.92
C SER A 334 10.69 14.97 19.12
N ALA A 335 9.72 14.61 18.28
CA ALA A 335 9.82 13.45 17.41
C ALA A 335 10.92 13.59 16.34
N ILE A 336 11.12 14.79 15.77
CA ILE A 336 12.23 15.05 14.84
C ILE A 336 13.57 14.94 15.55
N LYS A 337 13.71 15.54 16.74
CA LYS A 337 14.96 15.54 17.55
C LYS A 337 15.41 14.14 17.96
N LEU A 338 14.52 13.14 17.99
CA LEU A 338 14.91 11.73 18.19
C LEU A 338 15.76 11.17 17.05
N PHE A 339 15.68 11.76 15.85
CA PHE A 339 16.43 11.32 14.68
C PHE A 339 17.63 12.22 14.39
N ASP A 340 17.43 13.53 14.43
CA ASP A 340 18.46 14.52 14.14
C ASP A 340 18.15 15.85 14.85
N SER A 341 19.18 16.44 15.49
CA SER A 341 19.10 17.72 16.21
C SER A 341 19.76 18.87 15.45
N THR A 342 20.28 18.63 14.23
CA THR A 342 20.92 19.67 13.40
C THR A 342 19.90 20.76 13.07
N PRO A 343 20.18 22.05 13.37
CA PRO A 343 19.20 23.13 13.21
C PRO A 343 18.59 23.23 11.81
N ALA A 344 19.42 23.11 10.76
CA ALA A 344 18.97 23.20 9.37
C ALA A 344 18.03 22.01 8.96
N VAL A 345 18.30 20.81 9.46
CA VAL A 345 17.47 19.61 9.23
C VAL A 345 16.15 19.75 9.99
N LEU A 346 16.22 20.21 11.24
CA LEU A 346 15.06 20.44 12.11
C LEU A 346 14.09 21.46 11.51
N GLU A 347 14.61 22.57 10.98
CA GLU A 347 13.80 23.62 10.34
C GLU A 347 13.01 23.10 9.15
N VAL A 348 13.66 22.37 8.23
CA VAL A 348 13.00 21.76 7.05
C VAL A 348 11.95 20.75 7.48
N ALA A 349 12.26 19.87 8.43
CA ALA A 349 11.32 18.85 8.89
C ALA A 349 10.10 19.48 9.61
N LYS A 350 10.32 20.52 10.45
CA LYS A 350 9.23 21.29 11.09
C LYS A 350 8.35 21.99 10.07
N LEU A 351 8.96 22.61 9.07
CA LEU A 351 8.23 23.30 8.01
C LEU A 351 7.35 22.32 7.22
N TYR A 352 7.92 21.18 6.82
CA TYR A 352 7.18 20.13 6.13
C TYR A 352 6.00 19.63 6.97
N LEU A 353 6.24 19.16 8.20
CA LEU A 353 5.20 18.64 9.08
C LEU A 353 4.16 19.71 9.43
N GLY A 354 4.58 20.97 9.60
CA GLY A 354 3.68 22.10 9.87
C GLY A 354 2.63 22.30 8.74
N ILE A 355 3.05 22.16 7.50
CA ILE A 355 2.16 22.33 6.32
C ILE A 355 1.42 21.03 6.01
N ASN A 356 2.16 19.91 5.85
CA ASN A 356 1.59 18.67 5.33
C ASN A 356 0.82 17.84 6.35
N SER A 357 0.93 18.11 7.66
CA SER A 357 0.06 17.46 8.66
C SER A 357 -1.43 17.75 8.42
N LEU A 358 -1.78 18.91 7.87
CA LEU A 358 -3.13 19.22 7.43
C LEU A 358 -3.54 18.42 6.18
N ALA A 359 -2.58 18.00 5.34
CA ALA A 359 -2.87 17.19 4.17
C ALA A 359 -3.22 15.74 4.50
N TYR A 360 -3.06 15.27 5.74
CA TYR A 360 -3.42 13.90 6.14
C TYR A 360 -4.90 13.59 5.91
N ILE A 361 -5.78 14.58 6.10
CA ILE A 361 -7.20 14.44 5.78
C ILE A 361 -7.41 14.23 4.27
N ALA A 362 -6.65 14.93 3.44
CA ALA A 362 -6.74 14.79 1.99
C ALA A 362 -6.19 13.43 1.53
N TYR A 363 -5.05 12.97 2.04
CA TYR A 363 -4.52 11.62 1.79
C TYR A 363 -5.49 10.52 2.23
N GLY A 364 -6.07 10.64 3.43
CA GLY A 364 -7.05 9.69 3.92
C GLY A 364 -8.34 9.69 3.07
N THR A 365 -8.78 10.86 2.60
CA THR A 365 -9.93 11.00 1.68
C THR A 365 -9.65 10.31 0.35
N ILE A 366 -8.44 10.46 -0.21
CA ILE A 366 -8.01 9.74 -1.42
C ILE A 366 -8.02 8.22 -1.19
N ASN A 367 -7.49 7.75 -0.06
CA ASN A 367 -7.44 6.33 0.28
C ASN A 367 -8.84 5.72 0.43
N ILE A 368 -9.74 6.37 1.19
CA ILE A 368 -11.11 5.90 1.41
C ILE A 368 -11.92 5.96 0.11
N SER A 369 -11.84 7.07 -0.64
CA SER A 369 -12.54 7.22 -1.91
C SER A 369 -12.01 6.24 -2.96
N GLY A 370 -10.69 6.06 -3.04
CA GLY A 370 -10.06 5.07 -3.91
C GLY A 370 -10.56 3.65 -3.60
N SER A 371 -10.56 3.25 -2.34
CA SER A 371 -11.10 1.95 -1.92
C SER A 371 -12.59 1.81 -2.21
N THR A 372 -13.36 2.89 -2.09
CA THR A 372 -14.78 2.92 -2.45
C THR A 372 -14.98 2.73 -3.96
N LEU A 373 -14.20 3.44 -4.79
CA LEU A 373 -14.22 3.27 -6.25
C LEU A 373 -13.81 1.86 -6.67
N GLN A 374 -12.81 1.28 -5.99
CA GLN A 374 -12.44 -0.13 -6.16
C GLN A 374 -13.59 -1.07 -5.82
N ALA A 375 -14.28 -0.85 -4.70
CA ALA A 375 -15.43 -1.63 -4.24
C ALA A 375 -16.59 -1.62 -5.25
N ILE A 376 -16.86 -0.48 -5.89
CA ILE A 376 -17.92 -0.34 -6.91
C ILE A 376 -17.44 -0.67 -8.34
N LYS A 377 -16.28 -1.33 -8.46
CA LYS A 377 -15.68 -1.81 -9.71
C LYS A 377 -15.32 -0.70 -10.70
N ARG A 378 -14.80 0.42 -10.20
CA ARG A 378 -14.33 1.58 -11.00
C ARG A 378 -12.85 1.93 -10.73
N PRO A 379 -11.91 0.96 -10.81
CA PRO A 379 -10.51 1.19 -10.44
C PRO A 379 -9.74 2.11 -11.41
N VAL A 380 -10.18 2.23 -12.66
CA VAL A 380 -9.52 3.08 -13.66
C VAL A 380 -9.51 4.55 -13.21
N ALA A 381 -10.59 5.02 -12.57
CA ALA A 381 -10.65 6.38 -12.06
C ALA A 381 -9.58 6.64 -10.97
N ILE A 382 -9.25 5.63 -10.17
CA ILE A 382 -8.21 5.73 -9.13
C ILE A 382 -6.84 5.98 -9.77
N PHE A 383 -6.50 5.14 -10.75
CA PHE A 383 -5.24 5.28 -11.48
C PHE A 383 -5.13 6.61 -12.23
N LEU A 384 -6.18 7.02 -12.93
CA LEU A 384 -6.17 8.27 -13.69
C LEU A 384 -6.00 9.50 -12.78
N LEU A 385 -6.76 9.59 -11.68
CA LEU A 385 -6.69 10.73 -10.77
C LEU A 385 -5.34 10.77 -10.02
N ASN A 386 -4.87 9.65 -9.48
CA ASN A 386 -3.59 9.61 -8.78
C ASN A 386 -2.40 9.72 -9.73
N GLY A 387 -2.44 9.05 -10.89
CA GLY A 387 -1.40 9.14 -11.91
C GLY A 387 -1.25 10.56 -12.43
N PHE A 388 -2.38 11.23 -12.76
CA PHE A 388 -2.37 12.63 -13.13
C PHE A 388 -1.76 13.53 -12.05
N ARG A 389 -2.18 13.34 -10.77
CA ARG A 389 -1.63 14.11 -9.68
C ARG A 389 -0.12 13.96 -9.56
N GLN A 390 0.36 12.72 -9.55
CA GLN A 390 1.76 12.43 -9.20
C GLN A 390 2.73 12.67 -10.35
N LEU A 391 2.32 12.35 -11.58
CA LEU A 391 3.20 12.40 -12.74
C LEU A 391 3.06 13.67 -13.57
N VAL A 392 1.89 14.33 -13.50
CA VAL A 392 1.65 15.56 -14.28
C VAL A 392 1.58 16.76 -13.36
N LEU A 393 0.57 16.81 -12.48
CA LEU A 393 0.29 18.01 -11.68
C LEU A 393 1.45 18.37 -10.74
N GLN A 394 1.98 17.38 -9.99
CA GLN A 394 3.10 17.62 -9.08
C GLN A 394 4.38 17.96 -9.81
N CYS A 395 4.71 17.24 -10.90
CA CYS A 395 5.90 17.57 -11.70
C CYS A 395 5.83 18.99 -12.25
N SER A 396 4.68 19.40 -12.80
CA SER A 396 4.51 20.76 -13.36
C SER A 396 4.62 21.82 -12.27
N LEU A 397 3.94 21.64 -11.13
CA LEU A 397 4.00 22.59 -10.02
C LEU A 397 5.41 22.70 -9.43
N PHE A 398 6.11 21.58 -9.22
CA PHE A 398 7.46 21.59 -8.69
C PHE A 398 8.45 22.21 -9.68
N TYR A 399 8.30 21.94 -10.98
CA TYR A 399 9.12 22.56 -12.01
C TYR A 399 8.97 24.09 -12.00
N VAL A 400 7.73 24.57 -11.93
CA VAL A 400 7.44 26.02 -11.85
C VAL A 400 8.06 26.64 -10.59
N VAL A 401 7.88 25.99 -9.42
CA VAL A 401 8.38 26.53 -8.15
C VAL A 401 9.92 26.54 -8.11
N VAL A 402 10.56 25.46 -8.54
CA VAL A 402 12.02 25.29 -8.40
C VAL A 402 12.78 26.00 -9.51
N PHE A 403 12.38 25.84 -10.78
CA PHE A 403 13.17 26.30 -11.92
C PHE A 403 12.67 27.59 -12.54
N TRP A 404 11.36 27.83 -12.55
CA TRP A 404 10.83 29.02 -13.20
C TRP A 404 10.78 30.22 -12.27
N LEU A 405 10.33 30.00 -11.03
CA LEU A 405 10.21 31.06 -10.03
C LEU A 405 11.37 31.12 -9.03
N GLY A 406 12.19 30.06 -8.93
CA GLY A 406 13.32 30.01 -7.99
C GLY A 406 12.94 30.21 -6.53
N LEU A 407 11.77 29.70 -6.11
CA LEU A 407 11.23 29.96 -4.78
C LEU A 407 11.81 29.00 -3.73
N GLU A 408 11.70 29.40 -2.47
CA GLU A 408 12.11 28.60 -1.31
C GLU A 408 11.32 27.27 -1.22
N ILE A 409 11.90 26.28 -0.53
CA ILE A 409 11.32 24.96 -0.29
C ILE A 409 9.89 25.00 0.31
N LYS A 410 9.55 26.05 1.06
CA LYS A 410 8.21 26.28 1.59
C LYS A 410 7.13 26.25 0.50
N PHE A 411 7.39 26.87 -0.63
CA PHE A 411 6.44 26.93 -1.74
C PHE A 411 6.29 25.58 -2.44
N MET A 412 7.34 24.74 -2.42
CA MET A 412 7.24 23.37 -2.90
C MET A 412 6.31 22.52 -2.00
N TRP A 413 6.39 22.70 -0.66
CA TRP A 413 5.46 22.04 0.28
C TRP A 413 4.01 22.51 0.10
N LEU A 414 3.81 23.81 -0.15
CA LEU A 414 2.49 24.34 -0.49
C LEU A 414 1.96 23.79 -1.82
N ALA A 415 2.80 23.67 -2.84
CA ALA A 415 2.44 23.06 -4.12
C ALA A 415 2.02 21.58 -3.93
N LEU A 416 2.75 20.83 -3.12
CA LEU A 416 2.38 19.48 -2.73
C LEU A 416 1.00 19.46 -2.03
N PHE A 417 0.83 20.28 -1.01
CA PHE A 417 -0.41 20.42 -0.26
C PHE A 417 -1.62 20.70 -1.18
N PHE A 418 -1.53 21.70 -2.03
CA PHE A 418 -2.61 22.05 -2.97
C PHE A 418 -2.90 20.92 -3.97
N SER A 419 -1.86 20.25 -4.50
CA SER A 419 -2.05 19.14 -5.45
C SER A 419 -2.80 17.97 -4.80
N VAL A 420 -2.52 17.66 -3.53
CA VAL A 420 -3.18 16.60 -2.78
C VAL A 420 -4.63 16.96 -2.47
N TYR A 421 -4.90 18.19 -2.03
CA TYR A 421 -6.27 18.65 -1.78
C TYR A 421 -7.11 18.72 -3.05
N PHE A 422 -6.58 19.24 -4.14
CA PHE A 422 -7.26 19.25 -5.44
C PHE A 422 -7.69 17.82 -5.82
N THR A 423 -6.79 16.88 -5.70
CA THR A 423 -7.07 15.47 -6.01
C THR A 423 -8.08 14.86 -5.05
N ALA A 424 -7.99 15.16 -3.75
CA ALA A 424 -8.96 14.70 -2.75
C ALA A 424 -10.38 15.19 -3.06
N ILE A 425 -10.53 16.45 -3.47
CA ILE A 425 -11.81 17.03 -3.89
C ILE A 425 -12.36 16.29 -5.13
N CYS A 426 -11.50 16.02 -6.13
CA CYS A 426 -11.89 15.26 -7.32
C CYS A 426 -12.36 13.83 -6.94
N PHE A 427 -11.62 13.15 -6.07
CA PHE A 427 -12.00 11.82 -5.57
C PHE A 427 -13.32 11.85 -4.80
N LEU A 428 -13.50 12.82 -3.91
CA LEU A 428 -14.71 13.00 -3.11
C LEU A 428 -15.93 13.23 -4.04
N ALA A 429 -15.82 14.19 -4.95
CA ALA A 429 -16.89 14.56 -5.89
C ALA A 429 -17.28 13.36 -6.77
N TRP A 430 -16.28 12.68 -7.36
CA TRP A 430 -16.52 11.53 -8.22
C TRP A 430 -17.17 10.36 -7.46
N THR A 431 -16.67 10.06 -6.27
CA THR A 431 -17.19 8.95 -5.45
C THR A 431 -18.62 9.23 -5.01
N LEU A 432 -18.91 10.45 -4.52
CA LEU A 432 -20.26 10.84 -4.13
C LEU A 432 -21.23 10.82 -5.33
N PHE A 433 -20.81 11.34 -6.48
CA PHE A 433 -21.63 11.30 -7.70
C PHE A 433 -22.00 9.86 -8.07
N ARG A 434 -21.03 8.94 -8.06
CA ARG A 434 -21.26 7.54 -8.41
C ARG A 434 -22.17 6.82 -7.42
N LEU A 435 -21.96 7.02 -6.12
CA LEU A 435 -22.79 6.39 -5.07
C LEU A 435 -24.21 6.96 -5.08
N LYS A 436 -24.40 8.28 -5.21
CA LYS A 436 -25.73 8.91 -5.30
C LYS A 436 -26.48 8.42 -6.54
N ARG A 437 -25.82 8.38 -7.71
CA ARG A 437 -26.44 7.88 -8.95
C ARG A 437 -26.88 6.41 -8.82
N ALA A 438 -26.07 5.56 -8.14
CA ALA A 438 -26.48 4.18 -7.88
C ALA A 438 -27.69 4.10 -6.95
N THR A 439 -27.77 4.97 -5.93
CA THR A 439 -28.90 5.07 -5.02
C THR A 439 -30.17 5.53 -5.75
N SER A 440 -30.09 6.58 -6.58
CA SER A 440 -31.24 7.08 -7.34
C SER A 440 -31.75 6.11 -8.42
N ALA A 441 -30.89 5.28 -8.98
CA ALA A 441 -31.29 4.27 -9.97
C ALA A 441 -31.96 3.02 -9.35
N SER A 442 -32.02 2.95 -8.02
CA SER A 442 -32.68 1.84 -7.30
C SER A 442 -34.10 2.17 -6.85
N PHE A 443 -34.55 3.39 -7.05
CA PHE A 443 -35.94 3.84 -6.94
C PHE A 443 -36.57 3.92 -8.34
#